data_b1ff7d16e55874230a762a715f14257e
#
_entry.id   b1ff7d16e55874230a762a715f14257e
#
_cell.length_a   1.000
_cell.length_b   1.000
_cell.length_c   1.000
_cell.angle_alpha   90.00
_cell.angle_beta   90.00
_cell.angle_gamma   90.00
#
_symmetry.space_group_name_H-M   'P 1'
#
loop_
_entity.id
_entity.type
_entity.pdbx_description
1 polymer ?
#
loop_
_entity_poly.entity_id
_entity_poly.type
_entity_poly.pdbx_seq_one_letter_code
_entity_poly.pdbx_strand_id
1 'polypeptide(L)'
;MSTASRRTEFLAVRIAQRLSRRGLFQEKSPGALAEAIHSVFAEEMRREKEIDDEARRIVDASRAEIASGGVDSNVLFRKIRKKLAEQKGVVL
;
A
#
# COMPACT_ATOMS: atom_id res chain seq x y z
N MET A 1 16.58 -13.48 -0.36
CA MET A 1 15.69 -12.61 -1.17
C MET A 1 15.55 -11.26 -0.53
N SER A 2 15.51 -10.21 -1.32
CA SER A 2 15.32 -8.85 -0.81
C SER A 2 13.87 -8.62 -0.38
N THR A 3 13.64 -7.66 0.52
CA THR A 3 12.30 -7.22 0.94
C THR A 3 11.48 -6.73 -0.25
N ALA A 4 12.12 -6.10 -1.23
CA ALA A 4 11.47 -5.63 -2.46
C ALA A 4 10.87 -6.78 -3.28
N SER A 5 11.56 -7.93 -3.36
CA SER A 5 11.05 -9.11 -4.06
C SER A 5 9.80 -9.69 -3.39
N ARG A 6 9.79 -9.77 -2.05
CA ARG A 6 8.61 -10.22 -1.31
C ARG A 6 7.42 -9.29 -1.53
N ARG A 7 7.65 -7.99 -1.47
CA ARG A 7 6.60 -7.01 -1.71
C ARG A 7 6.03 -7.14 -3.11
N THR A 8 6.88 -7.33 -4.11
CA THR A 8 6.46 -7.53 -5.50
C THR A 8 5.60 -8.79 -5.64
N GLU A 9 6.01 -9.90 -5.00
CA GLU A 9 5.24 -11.15 -5.00
C GLU A 9 3.86 -10.96 -4.36
N PHE A 10 3.79 -10.32 -3.20
CA PHE A 10 2.51 -10.05 -2.53
C PHE A 10 1.60 -9.16 -3.36
N LEU A 11 2.14 -8.12 -4.00
CA LEU A 11 1.38 -7.26 -4.89
C LEU A 11 0.85 -8.03 -6.10
N ALA A 12 1.66 -8.86 -6.71
CA ALA A 12 1.26 -9.68 -7.84
C ALA A 12 0.11 -10.63 -7.48
N VAL A 13 0.20 -11.32 -6.35
CA VAL A 13 -0.86 -12.20 -5.86
C VAL A 13 -2.14 -11.41 -5.61
N ARG A 14 -2.04 -10.24 -4.99
CA ARG A 14 -3.20 -9.42 -4.68
C ARG A 14 -3.87 -8.89 -5.94
N ILE A 15 -3.11 -8.45 -6.91
CA ILE A 15 -3.63 -8.03 -8.21
C ILE A 15 -4.35 -9.20 -8.89
N ALA A 16 -3.74 -10.39 -8.91
CA ALA A 16 -4.34 -11.58 -9.46
C ALA A 16 -5.66 -11.94 -8.79
N GLN A 17 -5.72 -11.88 -7.47
CA GLN A 17 -6.96 -12.12 -6.72
C GLN A 17 -8.07 -11.15 -7.09
N ARG A 18 -7.76 -9.86 -7.22
CA ARG A 18 -8.74 -8.84 -7.59
C ARG A 18 -9.23 -9.02 -9.02
N LEU A 19 -8.34 -9.34 -9.94
CA LEU A 19 -8.71 -9.64 -11.32
C LEU A 19 -9.65 -10.85 -11.40
N SER A 20 -9.34 -11.89 -10.63
CA SER A 20 -10.18 -13.09 -10.55
C SER A 20 -11.57 -12.78 -10.01
N ARG A 21 -11.67 -12.01 -8.94
CA ARG A 21 -12.95 -11.61 -8.35
C ARG A 21 -13.82 -10.79 -9.30
N ARG A 22 -13.20 -10.00 -10.16
CA ARG A 22 -13.91 -9.19 -11.16
C ARG A 22 -14.20 -9.97 -12.43
N GLY A 23 -13.77 -11.22 -12.52
CA GLY A 23 -13.94 -12.06 -13.72
C GLY A 23 -13.07 -11.63 -14.89
N LEU A 24 -12.03 -10.84 -14.67
CA LEU A 24 -11.22 -10.25 -15.73
C LEU A 24 -10.29 -11.23 -16.41
N PHE A 25 -10.01 -12.39 -15.80
CA PHE A 25 -9.25 -13.45 -16.46
C PHE A 25 -10.00 -14.09 -17.63
N GLN A 26 -11.29 -13.87 -17.74
CA GLN A 26 -12.09 -14.35 -18.85
C GLN A 26 -12.02 -13.44 -20.09
N GLU A 27 -11.40 -12.28 -19.95
CA GLU A 27 -11.15 -11.38 -21.06
C GLU A 27 -10.20 -12.02 -22.07
N LYS A 28 -10.65 -12.08 -23.33
CA LYS A 28 -9.85 -12.67 -24.41
C LYS A 28 -8.95 -11.68 -25.12
N SER A 29 -9.17 -10.38 -24.93
CA SER A 29 -8.37 -9.32 -25.53
C SER A 29 -7.12 -9.05 -24.67
N PRO A 30 -5.90 -9.23 -25.21
CA PRO A 30 -4.68 -8.89 -24.47
C PRO A 30 -4.62 -7.43 -24.06
N GLY A 31 -5.16 -6.52 -24.87
CA GLY A 31 -5.19 -5.09 -24.53
C GLY A 31 -6.10 -4.79 -23.36
N ALA A 32 -7.30 -5.37 -23.33
CA ALA A 32 -8.23 -5.19 -22.23
C ALA A 32 -7.68 -5.75 -20.92
N LEU A 33 -7.02 -6.91 -20.97
CA LEU A 33 -6.39 -7.49 -19.79
C LEU A 33 -5.25 -6.62 -19.28
N ALA A 34 -4.42 -6.11 -20.16
CA ALA A 34 -3.32 -5.20 -19.79
C ALA A 34 -3.85 -3.93 -19.11
N GLU A 35 -4.92 -3.33 -19.65
CA GLU A 35 -5.55 -2.17 -19.04
C GLU A 35 -6.13 -2.49 -17.66
N ALA A 36 -6.76 -3.65 -17.50
CA ALA A 36 -7.30 -4.09 -16.21
C ALA A 36 -6.19 -4.28 -15.17
N ILE A 37 -5.08 -4.89 -15.54
CA ILE A 37 -3.92 -5.06 -14.66
C ILE A 37 -3.35 -3.68 -14.24
N HIS A 38 -3.20 -2.79 -15.21
CA HIS A 38 -2.71 -1.44 -14.94
C HIS A 38 -3.62 -0.67 -14.00
N SER A 39 -4.93 -0.75 -14.20
CA SER A 39 -5.92 -0.11 -13.36
C SER A 39 -5.86 -0.61 -11.90
N VAL A 40 -5.79 -1.92 -11.70
CA VAL A 40 -5.68 -2.50 -10.35
C VAL A 40 -4.36 -2.11 -9.69
N PHE A 41 -3.27 -2.11 -10.44
CA PHE A 41 -1.98 -1.66 -9.93
C PHE A 41 -2.01 -0.19 -9.48
N ALA A 42 -2.62 0.68 -10.29
CA ALA A 42 -2.78 2.09 -9.94
C ALA A 42 -3.62 2.28 -8.67
N GLU A 43 -4.68 1.49 -8.48
CA GLU A 43 -5.48 1.50 -7.24
C GLU A 43 -4.63 1.13 -6.02
N GLU A 44 -3.78 0.10 -6.13
CA GLU A 44 -2.91 -0.31 -5.03
C GLU A 44 -1.88 0.77 -4.69
N MET A 45 -1.30 1.41 -5.69
CA MET A 45 -0.35 2.50 -5.49
C MET A 45 -1.01 3.70 -4.83
N ARG A 46 -2.24 4.03 -5.20
CA ARG A 46 -3.00 5.11 -4.58
C ARG A 46 -3.29 4.83 -3.11
N ARG A 47 -3.68 3.60 -2.77
CA ARG A 47 -3.92 3.20 -1.38
C ARG A 47 -2.67 3.31 -0.53
N GLU A 48 -1.54 2.89 -1.06
CA GLU A 48 -0.26 3.03 -0.36
C GLU A 48 0.06 4.49 -0.10
N LYS A 49 -0.14 5.34 -1.09
CA LYS A 49 0.08 6.79 -0.95
C LYS A 49 -0.85 7.41 0.10
N GLU A 50 -2.12 7.03 0.12
CA GLU A 50 -3.08 7.51 1.12
C GLU A 50 -2.64 7.14 2.54
N ILE A 51 -2.13 5.94 2.74
CA ILE A 51 -1.59 5.49 4.02
C ILE A 51 -0.38 6.32 4.43
N ASP A 52 0.55 6.56 3.51
CA ASP A 52 1.73 7.38 3.77
C ASP A 52 1.34 8.81 4.14
N ASP A 53 0.41 9.41 3.43
CA ASP A 53 -0.05 10.76 3.68
C ASP A 53 -0.76 10.86 5.04
N GLU A 54 -1.57 9.88 5.39
CA GLU A 54 -2.25 9.84 6.69
C GLU A 54 -1.25 9.65 7.83
N ALA A 55 -0.27 8.77 7.67
CA ALA A 55 0.79 8.56 8.66
C ALA A 55 1.59 9.84 8.90
N ARG A 56 1.91 10.59 7.84
CA ARG A 56 2.59 11.88 7.96
C ARG A 56 1.76 12.91 8.69
N ARG A 57 0.45 12.97 8.42
CA ARG A 57 -0.45 13.88 9.14
C ARG A 57 -0.49 13.59 10.63
N ILE A 58 -0.53 12.30 11.00
CA ILE A 58 -0.53 11.89 12.39
C ILE A 58 0.79 12.26 13.08
N VAL A 59 1.92 12.02 12.43
CA VAL A 59 3.24 12.41 12.94
C VAL A 59 3.34 13.92 13.11
N ASP A 60 2.88 14.69 12.11
CA ASP A 60 2.94 16.15 12.18
C ASP A 60 2.04 16.70 13.29
N ALA A 61 0.88 16.12 13.52
CA ALA A 61 -0.01 16.50 14.61
C ALA A 61 0.60 16.23 16.00
N SER A 62 1.48 15.24 16.09
CA SER A 62 2.15 14.84 17.33
C SER A 62 3.55 15.46 17.49
N ARG A 63 3.91 16.41 16.64
CA ARG A 63 5.29 16.94 16.57
C ARG A 63 5.79 17.53 17.89
N ALA A 64 4.93 18.25 18.61
CA ALA A 64 5.29 18.83 19.90
C ALA A 64 5.56 17.75 20.96
N GLU A 65 4.76 16.70 20.98
CA GLU A 65 4.95 15.56 21.88
C GLU A 65 6.22 14.77 21.53
N ILE A 66 6.50 14.59 20.24
CA ILE A 66 7.70 13.94 19.74
C ILE A 66 8.94 14.72 20.19
N ALA A 67 8.93 16.05 20.04
CA ALA A 67 10.04 16.90 20.41
C ALA A 67 10.33 16.85 21.91
N SER A 68 9.31 16.83 22.76
CA SER A 68 9.46 16.77 24.21
C SER A 68 9.78 15.38 24.75
N GLY A 69 9.34 14.34 24.06
CA GLY A 69 9.52 12.95 24.49
C GLY A 69 10.78 12.25 24.00
N GLY A 70 11.58 12.86 23.14
CA GLY A 70 12.77 12.25 22.57
C GLY A 70 12.47 11.08 21.61
N VAL A 71 11.26 10.98 21.10
CA VAL A 71 10.86 9.93 20.16
C VAL A 71 11.36 10.27 18.75
N ASP A 72 11.94 9.28 18.06
CA ASP A 72 12.34 9.43 16.67
C ASP A 72 11.10 9.45 15.78
N SER A 73 10.90 10.55 15.06
CA SER A 73 9.74 10.72 14.17
C SER A 73 9.71 9.71 13.03
N ASN A 74 10.85 9.26 12.53
CA ASN A 74 10.93 8.25 11.49
C ASN A 74 10.47 6.88 11.98
N VAL A 75 10.83 6.52 13.22
CA VAL A 75 10.37 5.27 13.84
C VAL A 75 8.87 5.32 14.05
N LEU A 76 8.37 6.44 14.56
CA LEU A 76 6.93 6.62 14.78
C LEU A 76 6.15 6.55 13.45
N PHE A 77 6.64 7.23 12.41
CA PHE A 77 6.04 7.18 11.08
C PHE A 77 5.91 5.73 10.58
N ARG A 78 6.98 4.95 10.66
CA ARG A 78 6.96 3.56 10.20
C ARG A 78 5.97 2.69 10.96
N LYS A 79 5.88 2.87 12.28
CA LYS A 79 4.92 2.13 13.11
C LYS A 79 3.48 2.48 12.77
N ILE A 80 3.18 3.75 12.60
CA ILE A 80 1.85 4.23 12.23
C ILE A 80 1.48 3.74 10.84
N ARG A 81 2.39 3.85 9.89
CA ARG A 81 2.22 3.37 8.52
C ARG A 81 1.88 1.89 8.47
N LYS A 82 2.64 1.07 9.20
CA LYS A 82 2.41 -0.36 9.29
C LYS A 82 1.03 -0.69 9.87
N LYS A 83 0.64 0.00 10.94
CA LYS A 83 -0.65 -0.22 11.59
C LYS A 83 -1.82 0.17 10.70
N LEU A 84 -1.72 1.29 10.00
CA LEU A 84 -2.72 1.72 9.03
C LEU A 84 -2.85 0.72 7.87
N ALA A 85 -1.72 0.22 7.37
CA ALA A 85 -1.72 -0.78 6.32
C ALA A 85 -2.41 -2.07 6.77
N GLU A 86 -2.14 -2.53 7.98
CA GLU A 86 -2.79 -3.71 8.54
C GLU A 86 -4.31 -3.51 8.67
N GLN A 87 -4.74 -2.34 9.17
CA GLN A 87 -6.15 -2.02 9.32
C GLN A 87 -6.89 -1.93 7.99
N LYS A 88 -6.24 -1.43 6.96
CA LYS A 88 -6.84 -1.25 5.62
C LYS A 88 -6.59 -2.43 4.69
N GLY A 89 -5.85 -3.44 5.16
CA GLY A 89 -5.53 -4.60 4.35
C GLY A 89 -4.63 -4.30 3.15
N VAL A 90 -3.75 -3.32 3.28
CA VAL A 90 -2.80 -2.94 2.23
C VAL A 90 -1.45 -3.60 2.50
N VAL A 91 -0.83 -4.13 1.46
CA VAL A 91 0.51 -4.74 1.53
C VAL A 91 1.55 -3.65 1.21
N LEU A 92 2.46 -3.47 2.13
CA LEU A 92 3.56 -2.50 1.97
C LEU A 92 4.85 -3.16 1.56
#